data_6ad28538e5af3bad3ed6cc55d6e68569
#
_entry.id   6ad28538e5af3bad3ed6cc55d6e68569
#
_cell.length_a   1.000
_cell.length_b   1.000
_cell.length_c   1.000
_cell.angle_alpha   90.00
_cell.angle_beta   90.00
_cell.angle_gamma   90.00
#
_symmetry.space_group_name_H-M   'P 1'
#
loop_
_entity.id
_entity.type
_entity.pdbx_description
1 polymer ?
#
loop_
_entity_poly.entity_id
_entity_poly.type
_entity_poly.pdbx_seq_one_letter_code
_entity_poly.pdbx_strand_id
1 'polypeptide(L)'
;MKIPTLVTGCNNYKKGFTLIEVLVSIIIIGLVSSIVFINFSVVESFEKNTSSLKEKFNYLSEESMLSGSMIGWYADNKNSKAFYLTNSGEKILKRNLFIPDSNWNDWTDEKKIFISPEGIEFSIEDELSIKPFIIFFPDGQNTGGILNIEFDSELYSIHVDKNGTISSTYEKY
;
A
#
# COMPACT_ATOMS: atom_id res chain seq x y z
N MET A 1 2.25 -15.16 88.74
CA MET A 1 2.05 -16.07 87.58
C MET A 1 2.21 -15.22 86.32
N LYS A 2 3.37 -15.28 85.64
CA LYS A 2 3.68 -14.48 84.44
C LYS A 2 3.51 -15.39 83.23
N ILE A 3 2.63 -15.03 82.32
CA ILE A 3 2.40 -15.74 81.06
C ILE A 3 3.35 -15.16 80.03
N PRO A 4 4.16 -15.98 79.32
CA PRO A 4 4.99 -15.48 78.26
C PRO A 4 4.20 -15.32 76.98
N THR A 5 4.22 -14.11 76.41
CA THR A 5 3.63 -13.80 75.08
C THR A 5 4.58 -14.29 73.99
N LEU A 6 4.15 -15.28 73.19
CA LEU A 6 4.84 -15.75 71.98
C LEU A 6 4.63 -14.71 70.88
N VAL A 7 5.70 -14.00 70.52
CA VAL A 7 5.72 -13.13 69.31
C VAL A 7 6.08 -14.01 68.13
N THR A 8 5.11 -14.35 67.29
CA THR A 8 5.30 -14.98 65.99
C THR A 8 5.73 -13.92 64.98
N GLY A 9 7.03 -13.78 64.77
CA GLY A 9 7.57 -12.92 63.71
C GLY A 9 7.33 -13.55 62.37
N CYS A 10 6.36 -13.02 61.58
CA CYS A 10 6.24 -13.34 60.15
C CYS A 10 7.40 -12.72 59.38
N ASN A 11 8.40 -13.56 59.09
CA ASN A 11 9.52 -13.19 58.20
C ASN A 11 9.02 -13.14 56.77
N ASN A 12 8.47 -12.03 56.34
CA ASN A 12 8.20 -11.76 54.92
C ASN A 12 9.54 -11.53 54.16
N TYR A 13 10.15 -12.61 53.70
CA TYR A 13 11.24 -12.53 52.75
C TYR A 13 10.67 -11.95 51.42
N LYS A 14 10.84 -10.68 51.23
CA LYS A 14 10.67 -10.06 49.89
C LYS A 14 11.86 -10.58 49.06
N LYS A 15 11.59 -11.58 48.22
CA LYS A 15 12.56 -12.04 47.22
C LYS A 15 12.74 -10.90 46.21
N GLY A 16 13.86 -10.23 46.22
CA GLY A 16 14.24 -9.29 45.18
C GLY A 16 14.67 -10.03 43.90
N PHE A 17 14.51 -9.39 42.76
CA PHE A 17 14.98 -9.92 41.47
C PHE A 17 16.51 -10.09 41.50
N THR A 18 17.02 -11.20 41.01
CA THR A 18 18.45 -11.43 40.83
C THR A 18 18.95 -10.65 39.63
N LEU A 19 20.22 -10.24 39.67
CA LEU A 19 20.86 -9.53 38.56
C LEU A 19 20.82 -10.34 37.26
N ILE A 20 20.94 -11.67 37.34
CA ILE A 20 20.85 -12.57 36.20
C ILE A 20 19.43 -12.59 35.59
N GLU A 21 18.39 -12.52 36.38
CA GLU A 21 17.01 -12.53 35.95
C GLU A 21 16.65 -11.24 35.18
N VAL A 22 17.16 -10.10 35.63
CA VAL A 22 17.03 -8.82 34.91
C VAL A 22 17.78 -8.88 33.57
N LEU A 23 19.02 -9.43 33.58
CA LEU A 23 19.82 -9.53 32.36
C LEU A 23 19.19 -10.43 31.32
N VAL A 24 18.66 -11.59 31.70
CA VAL A 24 17.95 -12.50 30.81
C VAL A 24 16.66 -11.83 30.27
N SER A 25 15.92 -11.13 31.10
CA SER A 25 14.72 -10.41 30.68
C SER A 25 15.00 -9.35 29.60
N ILE A 26 16.08 -8.58 29.77
CA ILE A 26 16.50 -7.56 28.79
C ILE A 26 16.89 -8.23 27.45
N ILE A 27 17.59 -9.36 27.48
CA ILE A 27 17.96 -10.10 26.27
C ILE A 27 16.70 -10.59 25.54
N ILE A 28 15.74 -11.17 26.26
CA ILE A 28 14.49 -11.65 25.64
C ILE A 28 13.70 -10.50 25.04
N ILE A 29 13.56 -9.38 25.76
CA ILE A 29 12.88 -8.19 25.25
C ILE A 29 13.60 -7.66 24.01
N GLY A 30 14.91 -7.61 23.99
CA GLY A 30 15.71 -7.19 22.83
C GLY A 30 15.49 -8.07 21.60
N LEU A 31 15.46 -9.40 21.78
CA LEU A 31 15.20 -10.35 20.70
C LEU A 31 13.77 -10.21 20.14
N VAL A 32 12.78 -10.13 21.01
CA VAL A 32 11.38 -9.96 20.59
C VAL A 32 11.19 -8.60 19.89
N SER A 33 11.78 -7.54 20.40
CA SER A 33 11.72 -6.22 19.78
C SER A 33 12.33 -6.19 18.39
N SER A 34 13.44 -6.92 18.15
CA SER A 34 14.07 -6.95 16.82
C SER A 34 13.18 -7.62 15.76
N ILE A 35 12.42 -8.66 16.13
CA ILE A 35 11.47 -9.32 15.22
C ILE A 35 10.31 -8.40 14.87
N VAL A 36 9.81 -7.63 15.84
CA VAL A 36 8.74 -6.65 15.63
C VAL A 36 9.21 -5.53 14.70
N PHE A 37 10.42 -4.99 14.90
CA PHE A 37 10.96 -3.92 14.05
C PHE A 37 11.13 -4.33 12.58
N ILE A 38 11.55 -5.57 12.30
CA ILE A 38 11.70 -6.06 10.93
C ILE A 38 10.32 -6.10 10.22
N ASN A 39 9.28 -6.56 10.91
CA ASN A 39 7.94 -6.59 10.34
C ASN A 39 7.34 -5.19 10.12
N PHE A 40 7.60 -4.23 11.00
CA PHE A 40 7.10 -2.85 10.86
C PHE A 40 7.71 -2.11 9.66
N SER A 41 9.00 -2.26 9.42
CA SER A 41 9.67 -1.58 8.31
C SER A 41 9.19 -2.06 6.94
N VAL A 42 8.81 -3.32 6.82
CA VAL A 42 8.24 -3.88 5.59
C VAL A 42 6.83 -3.34 5.37
N VAL A 43 5.97 -3.35 6.37
CA VAL A 43 4.59 -2.83 6.29
C VAL A 43 4.59 -1.32 5.96
N GLU A 44 5.44 -0.52 6.60
CA GLU A 44 5.52 0.92 6.37
C GLU A 44 6.00 1.28 4.96
N SER A 45 6.90 0.48 4.38
CA SER A 45 7.32 0.63 2.98
C SER A 45 6.20 0.27 2.00
N PHE A 46 5.41 -0.75 2.29
CA PHE A 46 4.27 -1.16 1.47
C PHE A 46 3.11 -0.14 1.54
N GLU A 47 2.72 0.30 2.72
CA GLU A 47 1.69 1.33 2.87
C GLU A 47 2.07 2.63 2.14
N LYS A 48 3.33 3.03 2.16
CA LYS A 48 3.79 4.24 1.50
C LYS A 48 3.72 4.14 -0.03
N ASN A 49 4.10 2.99 -0.61
CA ASN A 49 4.06 2.78 -2.06
C ASN A 49 2.62 2.61 -2.57
N THR A 50 1.77 1.96 -1.79
CA THR A 50 0.39 1.64 -2.17
C THR A 50 -0.56 2.82 -1.95
N SER A 51 -0.39 3.61 -0.89
CA SER A 51 -1.11 4.88 -0.72
C SER A 51 -0.77 5.85 -1.85
N SER A 52 0.49 5.89 -2.26
CA SER A 52 0.97 6.67 -3.38
C SER A 52 0.25 6.33 -4.71
N LEU A 53 -0.03 5.06 -5.02
CA LEU A 53 -0.70 4.68 -6.26
C LEU A 53 -2.20 5.03 -6.26
N LYS A 54 -2.88 4.83 -5.15
CA LYS A 54 -4.27 5.30 -4.95
C LYS A 54 -4.37 6.82 -5.08
N GLU A 55 -3.44 7.54 -4.47
CA GLU A 55 -3.37 9.01 -4.56
C GLU A 55 -3.13 9.47 -6.00
N LYS A 56 -2.28 8.76 -6.75
CA LYS A 56 -2.06 9.04 -8.18
C LYS A 56 -3.33 8.87 -9.01
N PHE A 57 -4.10 7.80 -8.78
CA PHE A 57 -5.37 7.61 -9.49
C PHE A 57 -6.40 8.69 -9.12
N ASN A 58 -6.49 9.08 -7.84
CA ASN A 58 -7.32 10.21 -7.42
C ASN A 58 -6.89 11.49 -8.13
N TYR A 59 -5.59 11.77 -8.18
CA TYR A 59 -5.05 12.92 -8.90
C TYR A 59 -5.41 12.92 -10.39
N LEU A 60 -5.29 11.76 -11.09
CA LEU A 60 -5.67 11.67 -12.50
C LEU A 60 -7.16 11.94 -12.72
N SER A 61 -8.00 11.50 -11.80
CA SER A 61 -9.43 11.78 -11.82
C SER A 61 -9.71 13.28 -11.63
N GLU A 62 -9.11 13.90 -10.63
CA GLU A 62 -9.23 15.34 -10.35
C GLU A 62 -8.68 16.19 -11.51
N GLU A 63 -7.52 15.84 -12.05
CA GLU A 63 -6.91 16.54 -13.19
C GLU A 63 -7.77 16.42 -14.45
N SER A 64 -8.39 15.27 -14.68
CA SER A 64 -9.34 15.10 -15.79
C SER A 64 -10.52 16.06 -15.66
N MET A 65 -11.10 16.19 -14.47
CA MET A 65 -12.21 17.11 -14.17
C MET A 65 -11.78 18.58 -14.32
N LEU A 66 -10.61 18.93 -13.76
CA LEU A 66 -10.10 20.32 -13.78
C LEU A 66 -9.71 20.78 -15.20
N SER A 67 -9.07 19.90 -15.96
CA SER A 67 -8.59 20.21 -17.31
C SER A 67 -9.68 20.09 -18.38
N GLY A 68 -10.82 19.48 -18.05
CA GLY A 68 -11.91 19.19 -19.01
C GLY A 68 -11.47 18.23 -20.11
N SER A 69 -10.48 17.38 -19.87
CA SER A 69 -9.88 16.49 -20.87
C SER A 69 -9.81 15.06 -20.36
N MET A 70 -10.02 14.08 -21.23
CA MET A 70 -9.83 12.70 -20.86
C MET A 70 -8.36 12.39 -20.60
N ILE A 71 -8.10 11.57 -19.59
CA ILE A 71 -6.76 11.09 -19.25
C ILE A 71 -6.75 9.57 -19.28
N GLY A 72 -5.85 8.98 -20.07
CA GLY A 72 -5.63 7.53 -20.11
C GLY A 72 -4.42 7.11 -19.28
N TRP A 73 -4.59 6.11 -18.42
CA TRP A 73 -3.52 5.48 -17.68
C TRP A 73 -3.02 4.21 -18.38
N TYR A 74 -1.72 4.12 -18.53
CA TYR A 74 -0.98 3.06 -19.22
C TYR A 74 0.07 2.50 -18.29
N ALA A 75 0.38 1.22 -18.41
CA ALA A 75 1.42 0.59 -17.63
C ALA A 75 2.23 -0.40 -18.46
N ASP A 76 3.47 -0.59 -18.07
CA ASP A 76 4.33 -1.74 -18.37
C ASP A 76 4.82 -2.33 -17.04
N ASN A 77 5.60 -3.38 -17.08
CA ASN A 77 6.08 -4.07 -15.88
C ASN A 77 6.97 -3.19 -14.98
N LYS A 78 7.64 -2.18 -15.56
CA LYS A 78 8.62 -1.31 -14.88
C LYS A 78 8.12 0.12 -14.66
N ASN A 79 7.11 0.55 -15.44
CA ASN A 79 6.66 1.94 -15.42
C ASN A 79 5.15 2.05 -15.55
N SER A 80 4.61 3.13 -15.02
CA SER A 80 3.27 3.55 -15.36
C SER A 80 3.28 4.99 -15.86
N LYS A 81 2.41 5.31 -16.81
CA LYS A 81 2.33 6.63 -17.46
C LYS A 81 0.89 7.04 -17.69
N ALA A 82 0.64 8.33 -17.68
CA ALA A 82 -0.66 8.87 -18.04
C ALA A 82 -0.51 9.93 -19.14
N PHE A 83 -1.51 9.98 -20.03
CA PHE A 83 -1.53 10.91 -21.14
C PHE A 83 -2.93 11.51 -21.29
N TYR A 84 -2.98 12.77 -21.66
CA TYR A 84 -4.22 13.36 -22.16
C TYR A 84 -4.63 12.67 -23.46
N LEU A 85 -5.92 12.46 -23.62
CA LEU A 85 -6.49 11.83 -24.80
C LEU A 85 -7.34 12.83 -25.60
N THR A 86 -7.39 12.63 -26.92
CA THR A 86 -8.37 13.27 -27.79
C THR A 86 -9.75 12.62 -27.58
N ASN A 87 -10.81 13.23 -28.11
CA ASN A 87 -12.15 12.63 -28.10
C ASN A 87 -12.21 11.29 -28.88
N SER A 88 -11.25 11.02 -29.77
CA SER A 88 -11.08 9.73 -30.46
C SER A 88 -10.26 8.72 -29.65
N GLY A 89 -9.75 9.08 -28.48
CA GLY A 89 -8.98 8.20 -27.61
C GLY A 89 -7.46 8.15 -27.95
N GLU A 90 -6.97 9.02 -28.84
CA GLU A 90 -5.55 9.08 -29.19
C GLU A 90 -4.75 9.90 -28.19
N LYS A 91 -3.48 9.53 -27.93
CA LYS A 91 -2.57 10.23 -27.01
C LYS A 91 -2.20 11.63 -27.52
N ILE A 92 -2.37 12.65 -26.68
CA ILE A 92 -1.92 14.01 -26.96
C ILE A 92 -0.48 14.17 -26.45
N LEU A 93 0.53 13.82 -27.26
CA LEU A 93 1.93 13.82 -26.85
C LEU A 93 2.53 15.23 -26.61
N LYS A 94 1.92 16.28 -27.15
CA LYS A 94 2.41 17.66 -26.99
C LYS A 94 1.96 18.31 -25.67
N ARG A 95 1.03 17.73 -24.96
CA ARG A 95 0.53 18.23 -23.69
C ARG A 95 1.10 17.37 -22.56
N ASN A 96 2.06 17.94 -21.85
CA ASN A 96 2.64 17.25 -20.69
C ASN A 96 1.63 17.25 -19.54
N LEU A 97 1.37 16.07 -19.01
CA LEU A 97 0.66 15.90 -17.76
C LEU A 97 1.68 16.12 -16.63
N PHE A 98 1.49 17.18 -15.87
CA PHE A 98 2.29 17.42 -14.67
C PHE A 98 1.67 16.61 -13.53
N ILE A 99 2.38 15.61 -13.04
CA ILE A 99 1.99 14.83 -11.86
C ILE A 99 2.89 15.30 -10.73
N PRO A 100 2.33 15.93 -9.67
CA PRO A 100 3.11 16.30 -8.50
C PRO A 100 3.73 15.03 -7.88
N ASP A 101 4.99 15.11 -7.48
CA ASP A 101 5.77 14.00 -6.94
C ASP A 101 5.77 12.77 -7.84
N SER A 102 6.43 12.96 -8.99
CA SER A 102 6.51 11.97 -10.07
C SER A 102 7.42 10.77 -9.76
N ASN A 103 7.31 10.17 -8.59
CA ASN A 103 7.84 8.85 -8.34
C ASN A 103 6.84 7.79 -8.82
N TRP A 104 6.49 7.84 -10.11
CA TRP A 104 5.96 6.67 -10.80
C TRP A 104 6.98 5.51 -10.80
N ASN A 105 8.19 5.75 -10.32
CA ASN A 105 9.26 4.79 -10.10
C ASN A 105 9.01 3.86 -8.89
N ASP A 106 7.96 4.08 -8.11
CA ASP A 106 7.53 3.15 -7.05
C ASP A 106 6.75 1.94 -7.60
N TRP A 107 6.74 1.81 -8.91
CA TRP A 107 6.24 0.66 -9.60
C TRP A 107 7.23 -0.49 -9.41
N THR A 108 6.86 -1.46 -8.59
CA THR A 108 7.70 -2.60 -8.23
C THR A 108 7.86 -3.58 -9.38
N ASP A 109 8.90 -4.43 -9.36
CA ASP A 109 9.10 -5.51 -10.35
C ASP A 109 8.15 -6.72 -10.13
N GLU A 110 7.19 -6.58 -9.20
CA GLU A 110 6.23 -7.61 -8.85
C GLU A 110 5.21 -7.87 -9.97
N LYS A 111 4.63 -9.07 -9.95
CA LYS A 111 3.61 -9.45 -10.94
C LYS A 111 2.35 -8.60 -10.78
N LYS A 112 1.87 -8.06 -11.90
CA LYS A 112 0.70 -7.19 -11.94
C LYS A 112 -0.33 -7.73 -12.91
N ILE A 113 -1.57 -7.75 -12.47
CA ILE A 113 -2.72 -8.17 -13.25
C ILE A 113 -3.76 -7.05 -13.21
N PHE A 114 -4.20 -6.63 -14.37
CA PHE A 114 -5.35 -5.73 -14.47
C PHE A 114 -6.59 -6.52 -14.85
N ILE A 115 -7.68 -6.35 -14.11
CA ILE A 115 -8.97 -6.97 -14.36
C ILE A 115 -9.91 -5.88 -14.86
N SER A 116 -10.40 -6.04 -16.08
CA SER A 116 -11.37 -5.09 -16.63
C SER A 116 -12.72 -5.20 -15.91
N PRO A 117 -13.61 -4.19 -16.02
CA PRO A 117 -14.95 -4.25 -15.43
C PRO A 117 -15.82 -5.42 -15.91
N GLU A 118 -15.46 -5.99 -17.06
CA GLU A 118 -16.11 -7.18 -17.64
C GLU A 118 -15.54 -8.49 -17.07
N GLY A 119 -14.54 -8.41 -16.16
CA GLY A 119 -13.90 -9.57 -15.55
C GLY A 119 -12.80 -10.21 -16.40
N ILE A 120 -12.31 -9.53 -17.44
CA ILE A 120 -11.21 -10.03 -18.27
C ILE A 120 -9.89 -9.65 -17.63
N GLU A 121 -9.03 -10.64 -17.41
CA GLU A 121 -7.69 -10.45 -16.83
C GLU A 121 -6.66 -10.15 -17.91
N PHE A 122 -5.84 -9.14 -17.67
CA PHE A 122 -4.71 -8.75 -18.48
C PHE A 122 -3.44 -8.75 -17.63
N SER A 123 -2.47 -9.58 -17.98
CA SER A 123 -1.13 -9.47 -17.39
C SER A 123 -0.47 -8.18 -17.91
N ILE A 124 0.15 -7.42 -17.02
CA ILE A 124 0.91 -6.24 -17.40
C ILE A 124 2.31 -6.73 -17.82
N GLU A 125 2.64 -6.55 -19.10
CA GLU A 125 3.84 -7.05 -19.74
C GLU A 125 4.97 -5.99 -19.71
N ASP A 126 6.15 -6.36 -20.24
CA ASP A 126 7.34 -5.51 -20.27
C ASP A 126 7.23 -4.31 -21.21
N GLU A 127 6.29 -4.33 -22.15
CA GLU A 127 6.05 -3.23 -23.07
C GLU A 127 4.85 -2.40 -22.64
N LEU A 128 4.98 -1.07 -22.74
CA LEU A 128 3.88 -0.15 -22.42
C LEU A 128 2.66 -0.46 -23.29
N SER A 129 1.53 -0.67 -22.63
CA SER A 129 0.28 -1.01 -23.30
C SER A 129 -0.06 0.00 -24.42
N ILE A 130 -0.56 -0.51 -25.54
CA ILE A 130 -1.00 0.34 -26.67
C ILE A 130 -2.26 1.13 -26.29
N LYS A 131 -3.18 0.47 -25.59
CA LYS A 131 -4.43 1.06 -25.09
C LYS A 131 -4.32 1.36 -23.61
N PRO A 132 -5.02 2.41 -23.12
CA PRO A 132 -5.09 2.67 -21.69
C PRO A 132 -5.83 1.53 -20.97
N PHE A 133 -5.36 1.18 -19.80
CA PHE A 133 -6.07 0.28 -18.88
C PHE A 133 -7.28 0.99 -18.25
N ILE A 134 -7.09 2.25 -17.87
CA ILE A 134 -8.13 3.08 -17.27
C ILE A 134 -8.18 4.42 -17.99
N ILE A 135 -9.39 4.91 -18.29
CA ILE A 135 -9.63 6.27 -18.79
C ILE A 135 -10.45 7.02 -17.74
N PHE A 136 -9.95 8.18 -17.35
CA PHE A 136 -10.63 9.14 -16.48
C PHE A 136 -11.32 10.19 -17.34
N PHE A 137 -12.59 10.45 -17.09
CA PHE A 137 -13.40 11.39 -17.84
C PHE A 137 -13.62 12.71 -17.08
N PRO A 138 -13.85 13.82 -17.79
CA PRO A 138 -14.06 15.12 -17.18
C PRO A 138 -15.28 15.25 -16.27
N ASP A 139 -16.24 14.33 -16.36
CA ASP A 139 -17.42 14.26 -15.52
C ASP A 139 -17.18 13.52 -14.17
N GLY A 140 -15.95 13.11 -13.91
CA GLY A 140 -15.56 12.36 -12.72
C GLY A 140 -15.79 10.85 -12.82
N GLN A 141 -16.34 10.36 -13.94
CA GLN A 141 -16.41 8.92 -14.20
C GLN A 141 -15.09 8.38 -14.74
N ASN A 142 -14.99 7.06 -14.81
CA ASN A 142 -13.87 6.37 -15.44
C ASN A 142 -14.32 5.02 -16.02
N THR A 143 -13.42 4.36 -16.78
CA THR A 143 -13.74 3.05 -17.35
C THR A 143 -13.85 1.94 -16.32
N GLY A 144 -13.30 2.12 -15.13
CA GLY A 144 -13.26 1.12 -14.07
C GLY A 144 -12.21 0.03 -14.28
N GLY A 145 -12.06 -0.80 -13.26
CA GLY A 145 -11.18 -1.98 -13.24
C GLY A 145 -10.52 -2.21 -11.90
N ILE A 146 -9.78 -3.31 -11.79
CA ILE A 146 -9.04 -3.68 -10.59
C ILE A 146 -7.59 -3.93 -11.00
N LEU A 147 -6.67 -3.28 -10.31
CA LEU A 147 -5.25 -3.54 -10.43
C LEU A 147 -4.79 -4.38 -9.25
N ASN A 148 -4.37 -5.59 -9.51
CA ASN A 148 -3.79 -6.52 -8.55
C ASN A 148 -2.26 -6.52 -8.67
N ILE A 149 -1.57 -6.39 -7.54
CA ILE A 149 -0.12 -6.53 -7.43
C ILE A 149 0.15 -7.67 -6.47
N GLU A 150 0.78 -8.73 -6.98
CA GLU A 150 1.08 -9.95 -6.23
C GLU A 150 2.49 -9.84 -5.63
N PHE A 151 2.59 -9.90 -4.31
CA PHE A 151 3.82 -10.06 -3.56
C PHE A 151 3.93 -11.50 -3.06
N ASP A 152 5.11 -11.91 -2.59
CA ASP A 152 5.37 -13.31 -2.18
C ASP A 152 4.33 -13.93 -1.24
N SER A 153 3.73 -13.14 -0.34
CA SER A 153 2.75 -13.61 0.66
C SER A 153 1.52 -12.71 0.78
N GLU A 154 1.35 -11.76 -0.12
CA GLU A 154 0.39 -10.68 0.02
C GLU A 154 -0.14 -10.25 -1.34
N LEU A 155 -1.44 -9.90 -1.40
CA LEU A 155 -2.09 -9.33 -2.58
C LEU A 155 -2.55 -7.92 -2.25
N TYR A 156 -2.11 -6.97 -3.04
CA TYR A 156 -2.62 -5.62 -3.02
C TYR A 156 -3.52 -5.37 -4.21
N SER A 157 -4.74 -4.93 -3.94
CA SER A 157 -5.74 -4.66 -4.98
C SER A 157 -6.21 -3.22 -4.91
N ILE A 158 -6.18 -2.52 -6.04
CA ILE A 158 -6.77 -1.19 -6.21
C ILE A 158 -8.02 -1.33 -7.06
N HIS A 159 -9.15 -0.98 -6.49
CA HIS A 159 -10.44 -0.98 -7.15
C HIS A 159 -10.76 0.43 -7.62
N VAL A 160 -10.98 0.59 -8.91
CA VAL A 160 -11.40 1.84 -9.55
C VAL A 160 -12.80 1.63 -10.07
N ASP A 161 -13.78 2.17 -9.36
CA ASP A 161 -15.19 2.06 -9.75
C ASP A 161 -15.56 3.08 -10.82
N LYS A 162 -16.43 2.71 -11.74
CA LYS A 162 -16.90 3.59 -12.83
C LYS A 162 -17.49 4.93 -12.37
N ASN A 163 -17.99 4.99 -11.12
CA ASN A 163 -18.53 6.19 -10.50
C ASN A 163 -17.46 7.17 -9.95
N GLY A 164 -16.17 6.88 -10.15
CA GLY A 164 -15.07 7.70 -9.67
C GLY A 164 -14.53 7.30 -8.30
N THR A 165 -15.15 6.35 -7.59
CA THR A 165 -14.62 5.89 -6.29
C THR A 165 -13.38 5.02 -6.48
N ILE A 166 -12.31 5.35 -5.75
CA ILE A 166 -11.05 4.59 -5.77
C ILE A 166 -10.77 4.07 -4.36
N SER A 167 -10.71 2.76 -4.22
CA SER A 167 -10.45 2.07 -2.97
C SER A 167 -9.29 1.09 -3.12
N SER A 168 -8.70 0.70 -2.01
CA SER A 168 -7.64 -0.30 -1.99
C SER A 168 -7.90 -1.31 -0.90
N THR A 169 -7.56 -2.57 -1.18
CA THR A 169 -7.63 -3.68 -0.23
C THR A 169 -6.29 -4.38 -0.19
N TYR A 170 -6.02 -4.99 0.93
CA TYR A 170 -4.79 -5.71 1.21
C TYR A 170 -5.14 -7.05 1.83
N GLU A 171 -4.72 -8.13 1.20
CA GLU A 171 -4.96 -9.50 1.64
C GLU A 171 -3.62 -10.21 1.87
N LYS A 172 -3.51 -10.92 2.98
CA LYS A 172 -2.36 -11.72 3.35
C LYS A 172 -2.72 -13.20 3.24
N TYR A 173 -1.89 -13.98 2.54
CA TYR A 173 -2.06 -15.44 2.39
C TYR A 173 -1.45 -16.22 3.56
#